data_628383f7bfcb883ed70a917b57e110b6
#
_entry.id   628383f7bfcb883ed70a917b57e110b6
#
_cell.length_a   1.000
_cell.length_b   1.000
_cell.length_c   1.000
_cell.angle_alpha   90.00
_cell.angle_beta   90.00
_cell.angle_gamma   90.00
#
_symmetry.space_group_name_H-M   'P 1'
#
loop_
_entity.id
_entity.type
_entity.pdbx_description
1 polymer ?
#
loop_
_entity_poly.entity_id
_entity_poly.type
_entity_poly.pdbx_seq_one_letter_code
_entity_poly.pdbx_strand_id
1 'polypeptide(L)'
;IENALKRIGKIDKKVEDVIPSFKNDNYRNKISLKVEDDKIGFYGEGTYQLIDIDNCLLAVSEINEAIKVIRTYIKGFKNKIKTVTIKYGNAMDDILIDIYSLSQDDVGIINYLTSNISNLKTVIFNDKVLFGTGYIKEISNGLMFNCSSKSFFQVNGMQAEKMYDEAIKLAKLKKDDVVLDLYCGTGTI
;
A
#
# COMPACT_ATOMS: atom_id res chain seq x y z
N ILE A 1 4.89 -21.04 -14.34
CA ILE A 1 6.11 -21.28 -13.54
C ILE A 1 6.83 -22.52 -14.09
N GLU A 2 6.21 -23.73 -14.17
CA GLU A 2 6.85 -24.95 -14.66
C GLU A 2 7.51 -24.79 -16.03
N ASN A 3 6.82 -24.15 -17.00
CA ASN A 3 7.37 -23.85 -18.31
C ASN A 3 8.62 -22.96 -18.24
N ALA A 4 8.64 -21.97 -17.35
CA ALA A 4 9.81 -21.10 -17.16
C ALA A 4 10.98 -21.89 -16.54
N LEU A 5 10.72 -22.70 -15.51
CA LEU A 5 11.72 -23.56 -14.90
C LEU A 5 12.33 -24.52 -15.94
N LYS A 6 11.49 -25.20 -16.74
CA LYS A 6 11.95 -26.16 -17.73
C LYS A 6 12.69 -25.51 -18.92
N ARG A 7 12.12 -24.45 -19.51
CA ARG A 7 12.66 -23.84 -20.74
C ARG A 7 13.85 -22.94 -20.49
N ILE A 8 13.79 -22.11 -19.44
CA ILE A 8 14.82 -21.11 -19.10
C ILE A 8 15.80 -21.70 -18.10
N GLY A 9 15.31 -22.19 -16.97
CA GLY A 9 16.11 -22.71 -15.88
C GLY A 9 16.72 -24.10 -16.13
N LYS A 10 16.26 -24.84 -17.18
CA LYS A 10 16.65 -26.23 -17.44
C LYS A 10 16.38 -27.15 -16.24
N ILE A 11 15.41 -26.82 -15.43
CA ILE A 11 14.99 -27.57 -14.25
C ILE A 11 13.67 -28.25 -14.57
N ASP A 12 13.68 -29.59 -14.64
CA ASP A 12 12.46 -30.39 -14.82
C ASP A 12 11.90 -30.77 -13.44
N LYS A 13 11.12 -29.85 -12.87
CA LYS A 13 10.49 -30.03 -11.57
C LYS A 13 9.02 -29.64 -11.65
N LYS A 14 8.15 -30.49 -11.13
CA LYS A 14 6.74 -30.15 -10.93
C LYS A 14 6.62 -29.11 -9.82
N VAL A 15 5.80 -28.09 -10.04
CA VAL A 15 5.45 -27.09 -9.03
C VAL A 15 4.28 -27.62 -8.20
N GLU A 16 4.36 -27.45 -6.89
CA GLU A 16 3.29 -27.81 -5.97
C GLU A 16 2.06 -26.89 -6.18
N ASP A 17 0.95 -27.25 -5.58
CA ASP A 17 -0.27 -26.47 -5.69
C ASP A 17 -0.10 -25.05 -5.13
N VAL A 18 -0.77 -24.09 -5.78
CA VAL A 18 -0.73 -22.68 -5.37
C VAL A 18 -1.49 -22.50 -4.05
N ILE A 19 -0.86 -21.88 -3.07
CA ILE A 19 -1.52 -21.48 -1.82
C ILE A 19 -2.41 -20.26 -2.14
N PRO A 20 -3.74 -20.41 -2.08
CA PRO A 20 -4.64 -19.32 -2.44
C PRO A 20 -4.63 -18.19 -1.41
N SER A 21 -4.98 -16.98 -1.87
CA SER A 21 -5.24 -15.86 -0.97
C SER A 21 -6.46 -16.15 -0.10
N PHE A 22 -6.42 -15.71 1.15
CA PHE A 22 -7.54 -15.82 2.07
C PHE A 22 -8.75 -14.96 1.63
N LYS A 23 -8.45 -13.78 1.04
CA LYS A 23 -9.45 -12.87 0.47
C LYS A 23 -9.10 -12.57 -0.98
N ASN A 24 -10.12 -12.48 -1.82
CA ASN A 24 -9.97 -12.05 -3.22
C ASN A 24 -10.11 -10.54 -3.37
N ASP A 25 -10.83 -9.91 -2.45
CA ASP A 25 -11.13 -8.47 -2.41
C ASP A 25 -10.85 -7.91 -1.01
N ASN A 26 -10.84 -6.58 -0.87
CA ASN A 26 -10.67 -5.84 0.39
C ASN A 26 -9.45 -6.31 1.20
N TYR A 27 -8.35 -6.61 0.52
CA TYR A 27 -7.10 -7.03 1.16
C TYR A 27 -5.99 -5.99 1.05
N ARG A 28 -6.09 -5.08 0.07
CA ARG A 28 -5.01 -4.17 -0.28
C ARG A 28 -4.94 -3.02 0.71
N ASN A 29 -3.81 -2.92 1.41
CA ASN A 29 -3.54 -1.89 2.42
C ASN A 29 -2.82 -0.64 1.89
N LYS A 30 -2.54 -0.56 0.59
CA LYS A 30 -1.92 0.61 -0.07
C LYS A 30 -2.47 0.80 -1.47
N ILE A 31 -2.78 2.05 -1.82
CA ILE A 31 -3.20 2.45 -3.15
C ILE A 31 -2.55 3.79 -3.53
N SER A 32 -2.18 3.94 -4.80
CA SER A 32 -1.69 5.21 -5.34
C SER A 32 -2.55 5.62 -6.52
N LEU A 33 -3.19 6.77 -6.40
CA LEU A 33 -4.16 7.31 -7.34
C LEU A 33 -3.60 8.53 -8.05
N LYS A 34 -3.99 8.72 -9.29
CA LYS A 34 -3.75 9.92 -10.08
C LYS A 34 -4.93 10.87 -9.96
N VAL A 35 -4.65 12.17 -10.06
CA VAL A 35 -5.66 13.22 -10.02
C VAL A 35 -5.49 14.11 -11.25
N GLU A 36 -6.58 14.29 -11.99
CA GLU A 36 -6.69 15.19 -13.13
C GLU A 36 -8.02 15.94 -13.05
N ASP A 37 -7.93 17.26 -12.92
CA ASP A 37 -9.09 18.14 -12.73
C ASP A 37 -9.92 17.72 -11.51
N ASP A 38 -11.15 17.26 -11.72
CA ASP A 38 -12.10 16.81 -10.71
C ASP A 38 -12.19 15.27 -10.58
N LYS A 39 -11.28 14.54 -11.24
CA LYS A 39 -11.24 13.08 -11.29
C LYS A 39 -10.07 12.53 -10.47
N ILE A 40 -10.30 11.36 -9.86
CA ILE A 40 -9.30 10.60 -9.15
C ILE A 40 -9.39 9.12 -9.52
N GLY A 41 -8.27 8.48 -9.86
CA GLY A 41 -8.30 7.07 -10.26
C GLY A 41 -6.96 6.54 -10.74
N PHE A 42 -7.01 5.64 -11.71
CA PHE A 42 -5.86 5.00 -12.31
C PHE A 42 -5.75 5.33 -13.78
N TYR A 43 -4.54 5.26 -14.33
CA TYR A 43 -4.39 5.22 -15.79
C TYR A 43 -4.81 3.85 -16.33
N GLY A 44 -5.51 3.86 -17.47
CA GLY A 44 -5.82 2.65 -18.21
C GLY A 44 -4.54 1.94 -18.68
N GLU A 45 -4.60 0.62 -18.82
CA GLU A 45 -3.45 -0.18 -19.24
C GLU A 45 -2.89 0.29 -20.58
N GLY A 46 -1.59 0.57 -20.60
CA GLY A 46 -0.88 1.07 -21.79
C GLY A 46 -1.28 2.48 -22.25
N THR A 47 -2.01 3.24 -21.43
CA THR A 47 -2.47 4.59 -21.77
C THR A 47 -2.18 5.58 -20.65
N TYR A 48 -2.32 6.89 -20.96
CA TYR A 48 -2.35 7.97 -19.97
C TYR A 48 -3.78 8.49 -19.73
N GLN A 49 -4.79 7.76 -20.19
CA GLN A 49 -6.19 8.13 -19.94
C GLN A 49 -6.57 7.78 -18.52
N LEU A 50 -6.96 8.78 -17.72
CA LEU A 50 -7.41 8.56 -16.35
C LEU A 50 -8.80 7.89 -16.34
N ILE A 51 -8.89 6.75 -15.67
CA ILE A 51 -10.14 6.07 -15.34
C ILE A 51 -10.55 6.55 -13.96
N ASP A 52 -11.60 7.34 -13.89
CA ASP A 52 -12.17 7.85 -12.65
C ASP A 52 -12.82 6.73 -11.83
N ILE A 53 -12.57 6.67 -10.53
CA ILE A 53 -13.11 5.62 -9.66
C ILE A 53 -13.79 6.20 -8.42
N ASP A 54 -14.86 5.58 -7.96
CA ASP A 54 -15.51 5.87 -6.69
C ASP A 54 -14.95 5.02 -5.54
N ASN A 55 -14.50 3.81 -5.85
CA ASN A 55 -13.87 2.88 -4.92
C ASN A 55 -12.93 1.91 -5.66
N CYS A 56 -12.18 1.13 -4.90
CA CYS A 56 -11.36 0.04 -5.40
C CYS A 56 -11.75 -1.26 -4.68
N LEU A 57 -12.24 -2.26 -5.42
CA LEU A 57 -12.66 -3.54 -4.86
C LEU A 57 -11.54 -4.26 -4.10
N LEU A 58 -10.28 -4.07 -4.52
CA LEU A 58 -9.14 -4.71 -3.86
C LEU A 58 -8.73 -4.00 -2.56
N ALA A 59 -8.99 -2.68 -2.44
CA ALA A 59 -8.58 -1.90 -1.27
C ALA A 59 -9.48 -2.18 -0.06
N VAL A 60 -8.89 -2.13 1.13
CA VAL A 60 -9.65 -2.22 2.39
C VAL A 60 -10.67 -1.08 2.49
N SER A 61 -11.71 -1.26 3.31
CA SER A 61 -12.82 -0.32 3.48
C SER A 61 -12.34 1.07 3.90
N GLU A 62 -11.39 1.13 4.79
CA GLU A 62 -10.82 2.37 5.35
C GLU A 62 -10.15 3.24 4.27
N ILE A 63 -9.46 2.60 3.33
CA ILE A 63 -8.91 3.29 2.14
C ILE A 63 -10.04 3.80 1.24
N ASN A 64 -11.10 3.00 1.05
CA ASN A 64 -12.24 3.42 0.23
C ASN A 64 -12.99 4.61 0.86
N GLU A 65 -13.15 4.66 2.17
CA GLU A 65 -13.70 5.84 2.86
C GLU A 65 -12.80 7.08 2.66
N ALA A 66 -11.48 6.92 2.78
CA ALA A 66 -10.55 8.02 2.51
C ALA A 66 -10.63 8.51 1.04
N ILE A 67 -10.80 7.60 0.07
CA ILE A 67 -11.01 7.97 -1.36
C ILE A 67 -12.24 8.86 -1.50
N LYS A 68 -13.37 8.52 -0.86
CA LYS A 68 -14.60 9.33 -0.92
C LYS A 68 -14.40 10.75 -0.39
N VAL A 69 -13.71 10.88 0.75
CA VAL A 69 -13.40 12.18 1.36
C VAL A 69 -12.51 13.01 0.42
N ILE A 70 -11.42 12.42 -0.10
CA ILE A 70 -10.50 13.10 -1.02
C ILE A 70 -11.22 13.51 -2.32
N ARG A 71 -12.04 12.63 -2.86
CA ARG A 71 -12.84 12.90 -4.08
C ARG A 71 -13.79 14.08 -3.87
N THR A 72 -14.43 14.18 -2.71
CA THR A 72 -15.30 15.31 -2.37
C THR A 72 -14.50 16.62 -2.34
N TYR A 73 -13.31 16.62 -1.75
CA TYR A 73 -12.41 17.76 -1.77
C TYR A 73 -12.02 18.19 -3.19
N ILE A 74 -11.57 17.23 -3.99
CA ILE A 74 -11.11 17.48 -5.37
C ILE A 74 -12.24 18.12 -6.22
N LYS A 75 -13.48 17.64 -6.07
CA LYS A 75 -14.65 18.18 -6.79
C LYS A 75 -15.08 19.56 -6.29
N GLY A 76 -14.96 19.82 -4.99
CA GLY A 76 -15.42 21.05 -4.36
C GLY A 76 -14.42 22.22 -4.43
N PHE A 77 -13.15 21.94 -4.63
CA PHE A 77 -12.10 22.94 -4.54
C PHE A 77 -11.14 22.87 -5.73
N LYS A 78 -10.73 24.05 -6.24
CA LYS A 78 -9.62 24.11 -7.21
C LYS A 78 -8.34 23.63 -6.54
N ASN A 79 -7.71 22.65 -7.10
CA ASN A 79 -6.49 22.06 -6.58
C ASN A 79 -5.47 21.81 -7.70
N LYS A 80 -4.23 21.56 -7.32
CA LYS A 80 -3.12 21.19 -8.23
C LYS A 80 -2.54 19.82 -7.86
N ILE A 81 -3.32 19.00 -7.18
CA ILE A 81 -2.94 17.65 -6.77
C ILE A 81 -2.73 16.80 -8.03
N LYS A 82 -1.70 15.98 -8.02
CA LYS A 82 -1.34 15.06 -9.12
C LYS A 82 -1.39 13.61 -8.71
N THR A 83 -1.02 13.34 -7.46
CA THR A 83 -1.00 11.97 -6.97
C THR A 83 -1.40 11.94 -5.50
N VAL A 84 -2.19 10.95 -5.13
CA VAL A 84 -2.52 10.66 -3.75
C VAL A 84 -2.20 9.20 -3.47
N THR A 85 -1.34 8.94 -2.51
CA THR A 85 -1.08 7.60 -1.98
C THR A 85 -1.75 7.48 -0.62
N ILE A 86 -2.57 6.45 -0.46
CA ILE A 86 -3.25 6.13 0.80
C ILE A 86 -2.72 4.80 1.29
N LYS A 87 -2.32 4.73 2.55
CA LYS A 87 -1.93 3.51 3.25
C LYS A 87 -2.81 3.32 4.49
N TYR A 88 -3.12 2.08 4.76
CA TYR A 88 -3.80 1.66 5.97
C TYR A 88 -2.85 0.82 6.84
N GLY A 89 -2.76 1.14 8.12
CA GLY A 89 -1.98 0.42 9.12
C GLY A 89 -2.89 -0.41 10.01
N ASN A 90 -2.81 -1.71 9.88
CA ASN A 90 -3.68 -2.67 10.55
C ASN A 90 -3.43 -2.81 12.06
N ALA A 91 -2.30 -2.30 12.57
CA ALA A 91 -1.95 -2.41 14.00
C ALA A 91 -2.76 -1.47 14.90
N MET A 92 -3.12 -0.29 14.38
CA MET A 92 -3.78 0.78 15.16
C MET A 92 -4.96 1.40 14.42
N ASP A 93 -5.42 0.79 13.34
CA ASP A 93 -6.48 1.33 12.45
C ASP A 93 -6.14 2.73 11.91
N ASP A 94 -4.88 2.92 11.53
CA ASP A 94 -4.32 4.21 11.13
C ASP A 94 -4.39 4.43 9.61
N ILE A 95 -4.74 5.64 9.16
CA ILE A 95 -4.61 6.07 7.76
C ILE A 95 -3.43 7.04 7.61
N LEU A 96 -2.60 6.78 6.59
CA LEU A 96 -1.58 7.69 6.07
C LEU A 96 -1.99 8.16 4.67
N ILE A 97 -1.93 9.47 4.45
CA ILE A 97 -2.14 10.07 3.12
C ILE A 97 -0.89 10.82 2.72
N ASP A 98 -0.36 10.49 1.54
CA ASP A 98 0.79 11.17 0.93
C ASP A 98 0.34 11.80 -0.39
N ILE A 99 0.47 13.13 -0.48
CA ILE A 99 -0.03 13.95 -1.58
C ILE A 99 1.14 14.60 -2.29
N TYR A 100 1.18 14.42 -3.60
CA TYR A 100 2.02 15.23 -4.47
C TYR A 100 1.17 16.24 -5.24
N SER A 101 1.55 17.52 -5.14
CA SER A 101 0.85 18.65 -5.76
C SER A 101 1.83 19.58 -6.46
N LEU A 102 1.38 20.25 -7.52
CA LEU A 102 2.10 21.35 -8.15
C LEU A 102 1.97 22.66 -7.36
N SER A 103 1.09 22.71 -6.35
CA SER A 103 1.01 23.82 -5.39
C SER A 103 2.03 23.60 -4.28
N GLN A 104 2.62 24.69 -3.78
CA GLN A 104 3.51 24.65 -2.61
C GLN A 104 2.71 24.74 -1.29
N ASP A 105 1.53 25.35 -1.35
CA ASP A 105 0.65 25.56 -0.19
C ASP A 105 -0.73 24.95 -0.43
N ASP A 106 -1.07 23.94 0.32
CA ASP A 106 -2.43 23.41 0.36
C ASP A 106 -2.87 23.10 1.81
N VAL A 107 -2.81 24.12 2.67
CA VAL A 107 -3.30 24.04 4.06
C VAL A 107 -4.77 23.64 4.09
N GLY A 108 -5.54 24.03 3.06
CA GLY A 108 -6.95 23.72 2.96
C GLY A 108 -7.24 22.22 2.93
N ILE A 109 -6.47 21.43 2.17
CA ILE A 109 -6.69 19.98 2.11
C ILE A 109 -6.35 19.31 3.44
N ILE A 110 -5.28 19.75 4.11
CA ILE A 110 -4.88 19.15 5.38
C ILE A 110 -5.96 19.32 6.44
N ASN A 111 -6.46 20.55 6.59
CA ASN A 111 -7.57 20.83 7.52
C ASN A 111 -8.83 20.03 7.13
N TYR A 112 -9.12 19.93 5.85
CA TYR A 112 -10.26 19.15 5.36
C TYR A 112 -10.11 17.66 5.70
N LEU A 113 -8.95 17.06 5.42
CA LEU A 113 -8.70 15.64 5.70
C LEU A 113 -8.76 15.33 7.19
N THR A 114 -8.12 16.16 8.03
CA THR A 114 -8.12 15.97 9.49
C THR A 114 -9.50 16.09 10.12
N SER A 115 -10.38 16.88 9.51
CA SER A 115 -11.76 17.05 9.99
C SER A 115 -12.72 15.96 9.50
N ASN A 116 -12.38 15.22 8.44
CA ASN A 116 -13.30 14.29 7.78
C ASN A 116 -12.84 12.81 7.80
N ILE A 117 -11.62 12.52 8.26
CA ILE A 117 -11.09 11.15 8.39
C ILE A 117 -10.69 10.95 9.85
N SER A 118 -11.51 10.22 10.59
CA SER A 118 -11.36 10.06 12.05
C SER A 118 -10.10 9.29 12.46
N ASN A 119 -9.68 8.31 11.66
CA ASN A 119 -8.48 7.49 11.88
C ASN A 119 -7.26 7.98 11.08
N LEU A 120 -7.25 9.25 10.64
CA LEU A 120 -6.12 9.86 9.96
C LEU A 120 -4.95 10.05 10.95
N LYS A 121 -3.85 9.35 10.70
CA LYS A 121 -2.66 9.39 11.54
C LYS A 121 -1.62 10.37 11.05
N THR A 122 -1.47 10.51 9.74
CA THR A 122 -0.44 11.37 9.18
C THR A 122 -0.77 11.82 7.77
N VAL A 123 -0.42 13.06 7.45
CA VAL A 123 -0.46 13.61 6.09
C VAL A 123 0.94 14.08 5.71
N ILE A 124 1.38 13.58 4.55
CA ILE A 124 2.60 14.01 3.89
C ILE A 124 2.19 14.80 2.65
N PHE A 125 2.80 15.94 2.44
CA PHE A 125 2.53 16.81 1.30
C PHE A 125 3.84 17.28 0.68
N ASN A 126 4.07 16.96 -0.59
CA ASN A 126 5.32 17.24 -1.29
C ASN A 126 6.56 16.86 -0.45
N ASP A 127 6.59 15.61 0.01
CA ASP A 127 7.64 15.00 0.83
C ASP A 127 7.82 15.59 2.25
N LYS A 128 6.95 16.51 2.68
CA LYS A 128 6.98 17.08 4.04
C LYS A 128 5.84 16.52 4.88
N VAL A 129 6.13 16.11 6.10
CA VAL A 129 5.11 15.73 7.08
C VAL A 129 4.46 17.01 7.57
N LEU A 130 3.19 17.21 7.25
CA LEU A 130 2.42 18.39 7.67
C LEU A 130 1.41 18.08 8.78
N PHE A 131 1.11 16.79 8.99
CA PHE A 131 0.30 16.32 10.11
C PHE A 131 0.78 14.96 10.58
N GLY A 132 0.82 14.75 11.90
CA GLY A 132 1.15 13.48 12.52
C GLY A 132 2.65 13.13 12.51
N THR A 133 2.96 11.82 12.45
CA THR A 133 4.30 11.29 12.71
C THR A 133 5.12 10.96 11.46
N GLY A 134 4.50 11.00 10.27
CA GLY A 134 5.13 10.58 9.00
C GLY A 134 5.09 9.07 8.76
N TYR A 135 4.54 8.28 9.66
CA TYR A 135 4.40 6.84 9.53
C TYR A 135 3.12 6.32 10.19
N ILE A 136 2.71 5.14 9.79
CA ILE A 136 1.67 4.31 10.43
C ILE A 136 2.29 3.01 10.93
N LYS A 137 1.54 2.28 11.74
CA LYS A 137 1.98 0.99 12.28
C LYS A 137 1.29 -0.15 11.57
N GLU A 138 2.10 -1.10 11.11
CA GLU A 138 1.66 -2.38 10.55
C GLU A 138 2.10 -3.51 11.45
N ILE A 139 1.29 -4.56 11.55
CA ILE A 139 1.66 -5.79 12.25
C ILE A 139 1.76 -6.92 11.23
N SER A 140 2.83 -7.71 11.31
CA SER A 140 3.04 -8.91 10.52
C SER A 140 3.72 -9.96 11.37
N ASN A 141 3.21 -11.19 11.38
CA ASN A 141 3.68 -12.31 12.20
C ASN A 141 3.92 -11.92 13.68
N GLY A 142 3.04 -11.06 14.25
CA GLY A 142 3.12 -10.60 15.64
C GLY A 142 4.17 -9.51 15.89
N LEU A 143 4.93 -9.08 14.88
CA LEU A 143 5.90 -7.99 14.99
C LEU A 143 5.29 -6.68 14.48
N MET A 144 5.64 -5.57 15.14
CA MET A 144 5.14 -4.24 14.80
C MET A 144 6.18 -3.44 14.03
N PHE A 145 5.77 -2.90 12.88
CA PHE A 145 6.62 -2.13 11.96
C PHE A 145 6.11 -0.70 11.82
N ASN A 146 7.03 0.27 11.78
CA ASN A 146 6.72 1.65 11.41
C ASN A 146 6.88 1.81 9.90
N CYS A 147 5.77 2.08 9.20
CA CYS A 147 5.73 2.15 7.75
C CYS A 147 5.45 3.59 7.29
N SER A 148 6.43 4.22 6.63
CA SER A 148 6.25 5.51 5.95
C SER A 148 5.56 5.32 4.59
N SER A 149 5.23 6.42 3.90
CA SER A 149 4.67 6.34 2.54
C SER A 149 5.61 5.65 1.55
N LYS A 150 6.93 5.84 1.74
CA LYS A 150 8.00 5.30 0.87
C LYS A 150 8.43 3.89 1.25
N SER A 151 8.15 3.43 2.47
CA SER A 151 8.48 2.07 2.90
C SER A 151 7.75 1.04 2.04
N PHE A 152 8.50 0.05 1.54
CA PHE A 152 7.89 -1.11 0.93
C PHE A 152 7.32 -2.01 2.03
N PHE A 153 6.06 -2.36 1.89
CA PHE A 153 5.37 -3.36 2.68
C PHE A 153 4.38 -4.07 1.76
N GLN A 154 4.22 -5.37 1.93
CA GLN A 154 3.34 -6.15 1.05
C GLN A 154 1.89 -5.68 1.18
N VAL A 155 1.26 -5.41 0.02
CA VAL A 155 -0.10 -4.86 -0.01
C VAL A 155 -1.19 -5.85 0.41
N ASN A 156 -0.90 -7.14 0.38
CA ASN A 156 -1.72 -8.21 0.95
C ASN A 156 -0.97 -8.82 2.14
N GLY A 157 -1.11 -8.20 3.32
CA GLY A 157 -0.39 -8.61 4.53
C GLY A 157 -0.65 -10.06 4.91
N MET A 158 -1.92 -10.51 4.86
CA MET A 158 -2.28 -11.89 5.21
C MET A 158 -1.61 -12.93 4.28
N GLN A 159 -1.50 -12.63 3.00
CA GLN A 159 -0.82 -13.53 2.06
C GLN A 159 0.69 -13.45 2.18
N ALA A 160 1.22 -12.28 2.56
CA ALA A 160 2.64 -12.09 2.84
C ALA A 160 3.08 -12.94 4.04
N GLU A 161 2.33 -12.95 5.13
CA GLU A 161 2.61 -13.79 6.30
C GLU A 161 2.70 -15.26 5.93
N LYS A 162 1.72 -15.78 5.17
CA LYS A 162 1.79 -17.17 4.66
C LYS A 162 3.04 -17.44 3.81
N MET A 163 3.41 -16.49 2.96
CA MET A 163 4.59 -16.61 2.11
C MET A 163 5.87 -16.65 2.97
N TYR A 164 5.96 -15.80 3.99
CA TYR A 164 7.09 -15.77 4.92
C TYR A 164 7.18 -17.05 5.74
N ASP A 165 6.05 -17.52 6.29
CA ASP A 165 6.00 -18.77 7.04
C ASP A 165 6.46 -19.97 6.21
N GLU A 166 6.00 -20.07 4.96
CA GLU A 166 6.46 -21.13 4.05
C GLU A 166 7.94 -21.00 3.68
N ALA A 167 8.45 -19.77 3.48
CA ALA A 167 9.86 -19.54 3.21
C ALA A 167 10.74 -20.00 4.39
N ILE A 168 10.37 -19.61 5.62
CA ILE A 168 11.09 -20.02 6.84
C ILE A 168 11.02 -21.55 7.03
N LYS A 169 9.86 -22.15 6.86
CA LYS A 169 9.66 -23.60 6.94
C LYS A 169 10.51 -24.36 5.92
N LEU A 170 10.57 -23.88 4.67
CA LEU A 170 11.36 -24.50 3.62
C LEU A 170 12.87 -24.31 3.81
N ALA A 171 13.29 -23.24 4.47
CA ALA A 171 14.69 -23.01 4.81
C ALA A 171 15.23 -24.02 5.82
N LYS A 172 14.36 -24.67 6.64
CA LYS A 172 14.73 -25.71 7.61
C LYS A 172 15.87 -25.29 8.54
N LEU A 173 15.79 -24.02 9.02
CA LEU A 173 16.83 -23.40 9.85
C LEU A 173 17.06 -24.19 11.14
N LYS A 174 18.31 -24.27 11.54
CA LYS A 174 18.76 -24.84 12.81
C LYS A 174 19.30 -23.72 13.71
N LYS A 175 19.42 -24.00 15.02
CA LYS A 175 19.81 -23.01 16.01
C LYS A 175 21.15 -22.30 15.71
N ASP A 176 22.09 -23.03 15.10
CA ASP A 176 23.44 -22.51 14.87
C ASP A 176 23.64 -22.04 13.40
N ASP A 177 22.57 -21.99 12.60
CA ASP A 177 22.66 -21.51 11.23
C ASP A 177 22.83 -19.99 11.21
N VAL A 178 23.68 -19.51 10.30
CA VAL A 178 23.82 -18.09 10.00
C VAL A 178 22.93 -17.77 8.79
N VAL A 179 21.98 -16.87 8.99
CA VAL A 179 21.03 -16.46 7.95
C VAL A 179 21.37 -15.04 7.48
N LEU A 180 21.43 -14.86 6.18
CA LEU A 180 21.64 -13.58 5.54
C LEU A 180 20.43 -13.23 4.67
N ASP A 181 19.68 -12.19 5.06
CA ASP A 181 18.60 -11.61 4.24
C ASP A 181 19.18 -10.43 3.45
N LEU A 182 19.39 -10.66 2.15
CA LEU A 182 19.84 -9.63 1.21
C LEU A 182 18.64 -8.84 0.70
N TYR A 183 18.74 -7.51 0.73
CA TYR A 183 17.68 -6.60 0.35
C TYR A 183 16.45 -6.66 1.27
N CYS A 184 16.67 -6.88 2.56
CA CYS A 184 15.63 -7.10 3.59
C CYS A 184 14.55 -6.00 3.65
N GLY A 185 14.78 -4.82 3.11
CA GLY A 185 13.80 -3.72 3.14
C GLY A 185 13.45 -3.30 4.56
N THR A 186 12.18 -3.52 4.96
CA THR A 186 11.70 -3.27 6.34
C THR A 186 12.01 -4.41 7.31
N GLY A 187 12.62 -5.49 6.85
CA GLY A 187 12.97 -6.64 7.69
C GLY A 187 11.75 -7.47 8.11
N THR A 188 10.88 -7.82 7.15
CA THR A 188 9.64 -8.54 7.41
C THR A 188 9.76 -10.07 7.33
N ILE A 189 10.94 -10.58 6.97
CA ILE A 189 11.23 -12.03 6.91
C ILE A 189 12.18 -12.40 8.04
#